data_2ec2a63839352cab6e1ee94971c9bf4d
#
_entry.id   2ec2a63839352cab6e1ee94971c9bf4d
#
_cell.length_a   1.000
_cell.length_b   1.000
_cell.length_c   1.000
_cell.angle_alpha   90.00
_cell.angle_beta   90.00
_cell.angle_gamma   90.00
#
_symmetry.space_group_name_H-M   'P 1'
#
loop_
_entity.id
_entity.type
_entity.pdbx_description
1 polymer ?
#
loop_
_entity_poly.entity_id
_entity_poly.type
_entity_poly.pdbx_seq_one_letter_code
_entity_poly.pdbx_strand_id
1 'polypeptide(L)'
;MRFWTVTGDPVPKGRPRVSVVGGFARMYTPAKTKKWEDRAEKIFRLNPQGDMECGPLKVIVDVYFKRPARLPKKGAAQYNHITRADLDNCIKAVIDAMQNAELMQDDKQVVRITASKWYTSSDDPARVEVSMQSIGSML
;
A
#
# COMPACT_ATOMS: atom_id res chain seq x y z
N MET A 1 14.74 -8.79 6.02
CA MET A 1 13.52 -8.33 5.30
C MET A 1 12.37 -8.21 6.29
N ARG A 2 11.67 -7.11 6.25
CA ARG A 2 10.49 -6.88 7.08
C ARG A 2 9.24 -7.13 6.24
N PHE A 3 8.21 -7.67 6.87
CA PHE A 3 6.99 -8.05 6.16
C PHE A 3 5.75 -7.71 6.97
N TRP A 4 4.74 -7.16 6.29
CA TRP A 4 3.46 -6.81 6.89
C TRP A 4 2.30 -7.23 5.99
N THR A 5 1.16 -7.48 6.61
CA THR A 5 -0.11 -7.67 5.91
C THR A 5 -1.09 -6.62 6.39
N VAL A 6 -1.59 -5.83 5.45
CA VAL A 6 -2.68 -4.88 5.72
C VAL A 6 -3.97 -5.53 5.25
N THR A 7 -4.77 -6.00 6.21
CA THR A 7 -6.03 -6.69 5.91
C THR A 7 -7.12 -5.73 5.45
N GLY A 8 -8.03 -6.24 4.64
CA GLY A 8 -9.16 -5.48 4.12
C GLY A 8 -8.99 -5.12 2.65
N ASP A 9 -10.04 -4.57 2.06
CA ASP A 9 -10.05 -4.22 0.65
C ASP A 9 -8.98 -3.16 0.36
N PRO A 10 -8.11 -3.38 -0.63
CA PRO A 10 -7.14 -2.37 -1.02
C PRO A 10 -7.84 -1.12 -1.53
N VAL A 11 -7.30 0.03 -1.13
CA VAL A 11 -7.81 1.34 -1.57
C VAL A 11 -6.68 2.11 -2.22
N PRO A 12 -6.77 2.42 -3.52
CA PRO A 12 -5.74 3.20 -4.18
C PRO A 12 -5.72 4.63 -3.67
N LYS A 13 -4.59 5.29 -3.81
CA LYS A 13 -4.47 6.70 -3.45
C LYS A 13 -5.41 7.51 -4.33
N GLY A 14 -6.41 8.11 -3.70
CA GLY A 14 -7.30 9.03 -4.39
C GLY A 14 -6.60 10.36 -4.66
N ARG A 15 -7.01 11.02 -5.74
CA ARG A 15 -6.51 12.36 -6.00
C ARG A 15 -6.98 13.31 -4.91
N PRO A 16 -6.11 14.22 -4.41
CA PRO A 16 -6.55 15.22 -3.46
C PRO A 16 -7.73 16.01 -4.03
N ARG A 17 -8.72 16.25 -3.21
CA ARG A 17 -9.89 17.04 -3.57
C ARG A 17 -9.77 18.42 -2.98
N VAL A 18 -10.44 19.40 -3.62
CA VAL A 18 -10.46 20.78 -3.16
C VAL A 18 -11.83 21.09 -2.61
N SER A 19 -11.88 21.65 -1.41
CA SER A 19 -13.09 22.23 -0.86
C SER A 19 -12.86 23.69 -0.54
N VAL A 20 -13.92 24.50 -0.62
CA VAL A 20 -13.85 25.93 -0.31
C VAL A 20 -14.58 26.13 1.02
N VAL A 21 -13.82 26.57 2.03
CA VAL A 21 -14.36 26.84 3.36
C VAL A 21 -13.95 28.25 3.76
N GLY A 22 -14.91 29.10 4.06
CA GLY A 22 -14.63 30.47 4.48
C GLY A 22 -13.91 31.31 3.42
N GLY A 23 -14.13 31.01 2.14
CA GLY A 23 -13.48 31.71 1.03
C GLY A 23 -12.09 31.20 0.68
N PHE A 24 -11.59 30.17 1.36
CA PHE A 24 -10.27 29.57 1.09
C PHE A 24 -10.41 28.18 0.52
N ALA A 25 -9.61 27.88 -0.51
CA ALA A 25 -9.52 26.53 -1.07
C ALA A 25 -8.61 25.68 -0.18
N ARG A 26 -9.06 24.47 0.15
CA ARG A 26 -8.28 23.48 0.89
C ARG A 26 -8.23 22.19 0.10
N MET A 27 -7.05 21.59 0.04
CA MET A 27 -6.87 20.25 -0.49
C MET A 27 -7.01 19.23 0.64
N TYR A 28 -7.68 18.11 0.36
CA TYR A 28 -7.84 17.03 1.32
C TYR A 28 -7.81 15.67 0.65
N THR A 29 -7.39 14.65 1.40
CA THR A 29 -7.39 13.27 0.95
C THR A 29 -8.79 12.69 1.10
N PRO A 30 -9.34 12.00 0.07
CA PRO A 30 -10.63 11.35 0.19
C PRO A 30 -10.71 10.42 1.39
N ALA A 31 -11.89 10.37 2.02
CA ALA A 31 -12.10 9.63 3.28
C ALA A 31 -11.72 8.15 3.19
N LYS A 32 -12.01 7.49 2.07
CA LYS A 32 -11.67 6.08 1.86
C LYS A 32 -10.16 5.85 1.89
N THR A 33 -9.43 6.69 1.18
CA THR A 33 -7.96 6.65 1.15
C THR A 33 -7.40 6.90 2.53
N LYS A 34 -7.92 7.91 3.21
CA LYS A 34 -7.47 8.27 4.56
C LYS A 34 -7.65 7.12 5.55
N LYS A 35 -8.80 6.45 5.52
CA LYS A 35 -9.07 5.30 6.39
C LYS A 35 -8.11 4.15 6.14
N TRP A 36 -7.85 3.85 4.88
CA TRP A 36 -6.93 2.77 4.53
C TRP A 36 -5.51 3.12 4.98
N GLU A 37 -5.07 4.34 4.70
CA GLU A 37 -3.74 4.80 5.10
C GLU A 37 -3.57 4.78 6.62
N ASP A 38 -4.57 5.22 7.38
CA ASP A 38 -4.53 5.20 8.84
C ASP A 38 -4.42 3.78 9.37
N ARG A 39 -5.15 2.84 8.77
CA ARG A 39 -5.05 1.43 9.14
C ARG A 39 -3.66 0.88 8.86
N ALA A 40 -3.13 1.13 7.68
CA ALA A 40 -1.80 0.67 7.30
C ALA A 40 -0.73 1.26 8.21
N GLU A 41 -0.80 2.56 8.46
CA GLU A 41 0.11 3.24 9.36
C GLU A 41 0.11 2.61 10.75
N LYS A 42 -1.07 2.31 11.27
CA LYS A 42 -1.20 1.67 12.58
C LYS A 42 -0.53 0.29 12.61
N ILE A 43 -0.73 -0.51 11.56
CA ILE A 43 -0.11 -1.83 11.46
C ILE A 43 1.41 -1.70 11.44
N PHE A 44 1.94 -0.77 10.65
CA PHE A 44 3.38 -0.53 10.58
C PHE A 44 3.96 -0.05 11.91
N ARG A 45 3.27 0.87 12.59
CA ARG A 45 3.73 1.40 13.89
C ARG A 45 3.69 0.36 15.00
N LEU A 46 2.70 -0.52 15.01
CA LEU A 46 2.57 -1.56 16.04
C LEU A 46 3.65 -2.64 15.91
N ASN A 47 4.17 -2.84 14.71
CA ASN A 47 5.20 -3.85 14.48
C ASN A 47 6.21 -3.35 13.44
N PRO A 48 7.07 -2.38 13.78
CA PRO A 48 8.02 -1.82 12.82
C PRO A 48 9.13 -2.78 12.43
N GLN A 49 9.38 -3.82 13.20
CA GLN A 49 10.37 -4.87 12.95
C GLN A 49 11.80 -4.35 12.88
N GLY A 50 12.07 -3.21 13.48
CA GLY A 50 13.38 -2.61 13.52
C GLY A 50 13.31 -1.10 13.57
N ASP A 51 14.46 -0.46 13.55
CA ASP A 51 14.56 0.99 13.59
C ASP A 51 14.19 1.62 12.23
N MET A 52 13.94 2.93 12.26
CA MET A 52 13.70 3.69 11.04
C MET A 52 14.91 3.58 10.11
N GLU A 53 14.64 3.22 8.85
CA GLU A 53 15.69 3.10 7.86
C GLU A 53 16.07 4.48 7.28
N CYS A 54 17.37 4.68 7.06
CA CYS A 54 17.88 5.94 6.52
C CYS A 54 18.60 5.77 5.18
N GLY A 55 18.84 4.53 4.75
CA GLY A 55 19.54 4.22 3.50
C GLY A 55 18.58 3.80 2.38
N PRO A 56 19.12 3.32 1.26
CA PRO A 56 18.32 2.90 0.12
C PRO A 56 17.51 1.64 0.44
N LEU A 57 16.28 1.63 -0.06
CA LEU A 57 15.30 0.58 0.25
C LEU A 57 14.73 -0.06 -1.00
N LYS A 58 14.43 -1.35 -0.89
CA LYS A 58 13.59 -2.08 -1.82
C LYS A 58 12.24 -2.34 -1.14
N VAL A 59 11.16 -2.08 -1.86
CA VAL A 59 9.81 -2.36 -1.38
C VAL A 59 9.13 -3.31 -2.34
N ILE A 60 8.45 -4.32 -1.79
CA ILE A 60 7.65 -5.27 -2.56
C ILE A 60 6.21 -5.10 -2.11
N VAL A 61 5.30 -4.91 -3.06
CA VAL A 61 3.88 -4.70 -2.78
C VAL A 61 3.05 -5.67 -3.60
N ASP A 62 2.29 -6.53 -2.93
CA ASP A 62 1.32 -7.40 -3.59
C ASP A 62 -0.08 -7.01 -3.13
N VAL A 63 -0.90 -6.59 -4.09
CA VAL A 63 -2.25 -6.08 -3.81
C VAL A 63 -3.25 -7.15 -4.22
N TYR A 64 -4.00 -7.65 -3.23
CA TYR A 64 -4.97 -8.72 -3.43
C TYR A 64 -6.38 -8.17 -3.33
N PHE A 65 -7.06 -8.13 -4.46
CA PHE A 65 -8.48 -7.77 -4.53
C PHE A 65 -9.32 -9.02 -4.38
N LYS A 66 -10.51 -8.86 -3.81
CA LYS A 66 -11.44 -9.97 -3.65
C LYS A 66 -11.73 -10.64 -5.00
N ARG A 67 -11.72 -11.96 -5.00
CA ARG A 67 -12.02 -12.76 -6.17
C ARG A 67 -13.46 -12.50 -6.64
N PRO A 68 -13.66 -12.07 -7.90
CA PRO A 68 -15.01 -11.81 -8.39
C PRO A 68 -15.80 -13.11 -8.62
N ALA A 69 -17.14 -12.99 -8.52
CA ALA A 69 -18.02 -14.13 -8.66
C ALA A 69 -17.94 -14.83 -10.04
N ARG A 70 -17.51 -14.10 -11.08
CA ARG A 70 -17.34 -14.65 -12.44
C ARG A 70 -16.21 -15.66 -12.57
N LEU A 71 -15.26 -15.64 -11.61
CA LEU A 71 -14.17 -16.61 -11.58
C LEU A 71 -14.59 -17.85 -10.78
N PRO A 72 -13.95 -19.02 -11.03
CA PRO A 72 -14.24 -20.21 -10.26
C PRO A 72 -14.11 -19.93 -8.76
N LYS A 73 -15.03 -20.50 -7.96
CA LYS A 73 -15.01 -20.31 -6.51
C LYS A 73 -13.74 -20.88 -5.87
N LYS A 74 -13.17 -21.93 -6.45
CA LYS A 74 -11.91 -22.53 -6.02
C LYS A 74 -10.82 -22.18 -7.01
N GLY A 75 -9.65 -21.88 -6.50
CA GLY A 75 -8.51 -21.59 -7.34
C GLY A 75 -7.41 -20.83 -6.61
N ALA A 76 -6.22 -20.88 -7.19
CA ALA A 76 -5.08 -20.14 -6.71
C ALA A 76 -5.24 -18.64 -7.01
N ALA A 77 -4.43 -17.82 -6.34
CA ALA A 77 -4.33 -16.41 -6.66
C ALA A 77 -3.93 -16.24 -8.12
N GLN A 78 -4.49 -15.25 -8.80
CA GLN A 78 -4.15 -14.97 -10.18
C GLN A 78 -4.10 -13.46 -10.41
N TYR A 79 -3.34 -13.06 -11.42
CA TYR A 79 -3.18 -11.64 -11.74
C TYR A 79 -4.52 -10.98 -11.99
N ASN A 80 -4.64 -9.76 -11.48
CA ASN A 80 -5.85 -8.97 -11.61
C ASN A 80 -6.00 -8.48 -13.05
N HIS A 81 -7.24 -8.25 -13.44
CA HIS A 81 -7.55 -7.61 -14.70
C HIS A 81 -7.33 -6.10 -14.67
N ILE A 82 -7.31 -5.50 -15.83
CA ILE A 82 -7.12 -4.06 -16.01
C ILE A 82 -8.32 -3.23 -15.55
N THR A 83 -9.35 -3.86 -15.01
CA THR A 83 -10.60 -3.18 -14.61
C THR A 83 -10.58 -2.58 -13.20
N ARG A 84 -9.54 -2.86 -12.43
CA ARG A 84 -9.43 -2.32 -11.06
C ARG A 84 -8.52 -1.10 -11.04
N ALA A 85 -8.38 -0.56 -9.83
CA ALA A 85 -7.55 0.59 -9.58
C ALA A 85 -6.14 0.47 -10.13
N ASP A 86 -5.55 1.58 -10.49
CA ASP A 86 -4.19 1.63 -11.00
C ASP A 86 -3.19 1.16 -9.94
N LEU A 87 -2.28 0.31 -10.36
CA LEU A 87 -1.26 -0.25 -9.46
C LEU A 87 -0.37 0.84 -8.86
N ASP A 88 0.01 1.83 -9.62
CA ASP A 88 0.85 2.94 -9.12
C ASP A 88 0.15 3.72 -8.00
N ASN A 89 -1.16 3.89 -8.05
CA ASN A 89 -1.92 4.53 -6.98
C ASN A 89 -1.98 3.66 -5.72
N CYS A 90 -2.01 2.35 -5.87
CA CYS A 90 -1.90 1.43 -4.73
C CYS A 90 -0.54 1.52 -4.07
N ILE A 91 0.52 1.54 -4.87
CA ILE A 91 1.89 1.69 -4.40
C ILE A 91 2.05 3.00 -3.63
N LYS A 92 1.50 4.08 -4.17
CA LYS A 92 1.61 5.40 -3.53
C LYS A 92 0.95 5.40 -2.15
N ALA A 93 -0.23 4.79 -2.02
CA ALA A 93 -0.90 4.70 -0.72
C ALA A 93 -0.07 3.92 0.29
N VAL A 94 0.55 2.83 -0.13
CA VAL A 94 1.41 2.01 0.74
C VAL A 94 2.63 2.82 1.20
N ILE A 95 3.34 3.43 0.27
CA ILE A 95 4.57 4.15 0.59
C ILE A 95 4.28 5.38 1.46
N ASP A 96 3.19 6.09 1.20
CA ASP A 96 2.78 7.20 2.05
C ASP A 96 2.52 6.73 3.49
N ALA A 97 1.85 5.59 3.66
CA ALA A 97 1.59 5.03 4.99
C ALA A 97 2.88 4.59 5.67
N MET A 98 3.82 3.99 4.93
CA MET A 98 5.13 3.60 5.47
C MET A 98 5.92 4.81 5.94
N GLN A 99 5.94 5.87 5.17
CA GLN A 99 6.62 7.10 5.55
C GLN A 99 5.96 7.74 6.77
N ASN A 100 4.64 7.80 6.80
CA ASN A 100 3.90 8.34 7.94
C ASN A 100 4.13 7.53 9.21
N ALA A 101 4.33 6.23 9.08
CA ALA A 101 4.65 5.35 10.20
C ALA A 101 6.12 5.39 10.61
N GLU A 102 6.93 6.20 9.93
CA GLU A 102 8.35 6.36 10.22
C GLU A 102 9.16 5.08 10.05
N LEU A 103 8.75 4.21 9.13
CA LEU A 103 9.57 3.06 8.73
C LEU A 103 10.77 3.52 7.92
N MET A 104 10.63 4.63 7.25
CA MET A 104 11.67 5.32 6.49
C MET A 104 11.60 6.82 6.78
N GLN A 105 12.68 7.50 6.53
CA GLN A 105 12.76 8.93 6.75
C GLN A 105 12.06 9.70 5.63
N ASP A 106 12.21 9.22 4.40
CA ASP A 106 11.69 9.89 3.20
C ASP A 106 11.44 8.85 2.10
N ASP A 107 10.39 9.02 1.33
CA ASP A 107 10.04 8.12 0.23
C ASP A 107 11.10 8.08 -0.89
N LYS A 108 11.97 9.09 -0.95
CA LYS A 108 13.10 9.09 -1.88
C LYS A 108 14.10 7.96 -1.64
N GLN A 109 14.07 7.36 -0.45
CA GLN A 109 14.91 6.22 -0.12
C GLN A 109 14.53 4.97 -0.91
N VAL A 110 13.30 4.91 -1.41
CA VAL A 110 12.83 3.76 -2.17
C VAL A 110 13.40 3.82 -3.58
N VAL A 111 14.40 2.99 -3.83
CA VAL A 111 15.12 2.97 -5.12
C VAL A 111 14.72 1.78 -5.98
N ARG A 112 13.98 0.82 -5.45
CA ARG A 112 13.48 -0.34 -6.19
C ARG A 112 12.11 -0.74 -5.65
N ILE A 113 11.18 -0.96 -6.57
CA ILE A 113 9.84 -1.44 -6.24
C ILE A 113 9.51 -2.62 -7.13
N THR A 114 9.01 -3.69 -6.53
CA THR A 114 8.36 -4.78 -7.25
C THR A 114 6.92 -4.82 -6.78
N ALA A 115 5.97 -4.75 -7.70
CA ALA A 115 4.56 -4.70 -7.33
C ALA A 115 3.70 -5.48 -8.31
N SER A 116 2.62 -6.07 -7.81
CA SER A 116 1.67 -6.82 -8.61
C SER A 116 0.27 -6.69 -8.05
N LYS A 117 -0.73 -6.78 -8.93
CA LYS A 117 -2.14 -6.88 -8.56
C LYS A 117 -2.61 -8.30 -8.76
N TRP A 118 -3.38 -8.80 -7.80
CA TRP A 118 -3.90 -10.15 -7.81
C TRP A 118 -5.38 -10.17 -7.48
N TYR A 119 -6.08 -11.21 -7.94
CA TYR A 119 -7.29 -11.66 -7.27
C TYR A 119 -6.88 -12.69 -6.22
N THR A 120 -7.56 -12.67 -5.08
CA THR A 120 -7.30 -13.66 -4.01
C THR A 120 -7.55 -15.09 -4.51
N SER A 121 -6.89 -16.05 -3.87
CA SER A 121 -7.31 -17.44 -3.97
C SER A 121 -8.67 -17.62 -3.28
N SER A 122 -9.27 -18.82 -3.43
CA SER A 122 -10.70 -19.02 -3.12
C SER A 122 -11.17 -18.54 -1.75
N ASP A 123 -10.39 -18.76 -0.71
CA ASP A 123 -10.81 -18.47 0.67
C ASP A 123 -9.98 -17.39 1.35
N ASP A 124 -9.03 -16.81 0.65
CA ASP A 124 -8.16 -15.79 1.23
C ASP A 124 -8.83 -14.43 1.24
N PRO A 125 -8.60 -13.63 2.29
CA PRO A 125 -9.16 -12.28 2.35
C PRO A 125 -8.42 -11.32 1.42
N ALA A 126 -9.13 -10.28 0.99
CA ALA A 126 -8.51 -9.15 0.33
C ALA A 126 -7.51 -8.51 1.29
N ARG A 127 -6.37 -8.08 0.76
CA ARG A 127 -5.28 -7.56 1.58
C ARG A 127 -4.20 -6.91 0.72
N VAL A 128 -3.29 -6.23 1.38
CA VAL A 128 -2.05 -5.78 0.77
C VAL A 128 -0.90 -6.38 1.57
N GLU A 129 0.00 -7.08 0.89
CA GLU A 129 1.22 -7.60 1.49
C GLU A 129 2.37 -6.69 1.13
N VAL A 130 3.16 -6.29 2.12
CA VAL A 130 4.25 -5.34 1.96
C VAL A 130 5.52 -5.91 2.54
N SER A 131 6.60 -5.84 1.77
CA SER A 131 7.93 -6.18 2.26
C SER A 131 8.85 -4.98 2.09
N MET A 132 9.76 -4.80 3.03
CA MET A 132 10.78 -3.75 2.97
C MET A 132 12.14 -4.35 3.28
N GLN A 133 13.12 -4.02 2.46
CA GLN A 133 14.48 -4.53 2.61
C GLN A 133 15.48 -3.39 2.42
N SER A 134 16.40 -3.27 3.37
CA SER A 134 17.55 -2.40 3.19
C SER A 134 18.46 -2.99 2.12
N ILE A 135 18.86 -2.17 1.16
CA ILE A 135 19.79 -2.60 0.12
C ILE A 135 21.23 -2.45 0.60
N GLY A 136 21.40 -1.85 1.77
CA GLY A 136 22.69 -1.64 2.35
C GLY A 136 23.42 -0.42 1.77
N SER A 137 24.52 -0.08 2.42
CA SER A 137 25.38 0.99 1.95
C SER A 137 26.23 0.50 0.79
N MET A 138 26.31 1.29 -0.25
CA MET A 138 27.08 0.98 -1.46
C MET A 138 28.37 1.75 -1.52
N LEU A 139 28.94 1.95 -0.42
CA LEU A 139 30.23 2.68 -0.36
C LEU A 139 31.41 1.76 -0.27
#